data_4b656c7344e2f1fbfcc860eb911298ec
#
_entry.id   4b656c7344e2f1fbfcc860eb911298ec
#
_cell.length_a   1.000
_cell.length_b   1.000
_cell.length_c   1.000
_cell.angle_alpha   90.00
_cell.angle_beta   90.00
_cell.angle_gamma   90.00
#
_symmetry.space_group_name_H-M   'P 1'
#
loop_
_entity.id
_entity.type
_entity.pdbx_description
1 polymer ?
#
loop_
_entity_poly.entity_id
_entity_poly.type
_entity_poly.pdbx_seq_one_letter_code
_entity_poly.pdbx_strand_id
1 'polypeptide(L)'
;NNFNGNAAGCFNDLDMLTVGMYGNGLVGRPTKMTFDEYEQQFAFWCFNGCPLMMGADLSKVDDDCLKLMQNKELIAINQDKECRPAYLFCENETRVKYTLKYIRQLENNEFAIAIFNLHDNDVTDSLTFSQFGIPFVSGRNIDMKDIMTGEVFKEKHHEFQTVVKAHHFKIFRCKYSEV
;
A
#
# COMPACT_ATOMS: atom_id res chain seq x y z
N ASN A 1 -12.91 -8.70 -10.58
CA ASN A 1 -11.71 -8.57 -9.73
C ASN A 1 -10.61 -9.51 -10.24
N ASN A 2 -9.91 -9.14 -11.32
CA ASN A 2 -8.87 -9.96 -11.94
C ASN A 2 -7.47 -9.45 -11.59
N PHE A 3 -7.18 -9.28 -10.30
CA PHE A 3 -5.83 -8.95 -9.84
C PHE A 3 -4.90 -10.18 -9.72
N ASN A 4 -5.28 -11.30 -10.31
CA ASN A 4 -4.51 -12.55 -10.23
C ASN A 4 -3.48 -12.71 -11.35
N GLY A 5 -3.13 -11.63 -12.05
CA GLY A 5 -2.27 -11.70 -13.22
C GLY A 5 -0.78 -11.57 -12.95
N ASN A 6 -0.35 -11.13 -11.75
CA ASN A 6 1.06 -10.94 -11.49
C ASN A 6 1.80 -12.27 -11.33
N ALA A 7 2.86 -12.41 -12.10
CA ALA A 7 3.84 -13.48 -12.01
C ALA A 7 5.17 -12.95 -12.56
N ALA A 8 6.25 -13.69 -12.40
CA ALA A 8 7.54 -13.32 -12.99
C ALA A 8 7.39 -13.10 -14.50
N GLY A 9 7.64 -11.89 -14.96
CA GLY A 9 7.52 -11.47 -16.36
C GLY A 9 6.10 -11.10 -16.83
N CYS A 10 5.10 -11.11 -15.94
CA CYS A 10 3.73 -10.70 -16.26
C CYS A 10 3.14 -9.90 -15.09
N PHE A 11 2.82 -8.64 -15.32
CA PHE A 11 2.36 -7.73 -14.28
C PHE A 11 1.06 -7.04 -14.71
N ASN A 12 0.17 -6.81 -13.75
CA ASN A 12 -0.97 -5.92 -13.95
C ASN A 12 -0.49 -4.51 -14.21
N ASP A 13 -1.16 -3.80 -15.10
CA ASP A 13 -0.86 -2.41 -15.43
C ASP A 13 -1.99 -1.51 -14.91
N LEU A 14 -1.65 -0.59 -14.02
CA LEU A 14 -2.54 0.43 -13.48
C LEU A 14 -2.42 1.77 -14.21
N ASP A 15 -1.77 1.79 -15.38
CA ASP A 15 -1.47 3.00 -16.14
C ASP A 15 -0.36 3.86 -15.49
N MET A 16 -0.14 5.04 -16.01
CA MET A 16 0.96 5.92 -15.61
C MET A 16 0.73 6.57 -14.25
N LEU A 17 1.81 6.74 -13.50
CA LEU A 17 1.85 7.55 -12.30
C LEU A 17 1.75 9.04 -12.64
N THR A 18 0.89 9.75 -11.92
CA THR A 18 0.69 11.20 -12.08
C THR A 18 1.43 12.01 -11.00
N VAL A 19 2.30 11.35 -10.22
CA VAL A 19 3.07 11.98 -9.14
C VAL A 19 3.85 13.19 -9.64
N GLY A 20 3.62 14.34 -9.02
CA GLY A 20 4.27 15.60 -9.36
C GLY A 20 3.71 16.34 -10.58
N MET A 21 2.59 15.88 -11.15
CA MET A 21 1.96 16.56 -12.30
C MET A 21 1.20 17.84 -11.90
N TYR A 22 0.60 17.88 -10.72
CA TYR A 22 -0.21 19.00 -10.20
C TYR A 22 -1.20 19.61 -11.21
N GLY A 23 -1.83 18.76 -12.02
CA GLY A 23 -2.74 19.16 -13.09
C GLY A 23 -2.07 19.54 -14.41
N ASN A 24 -0.76 19.51 -14.50
CA ASN A 24 -0.02 19.79 -15.74
C ASN A 24 0.16 18.49 -16.55
N GLY A 25 -0.61 18.31 -17.59
CA GLY A 25 -0.42 17.16 -18.50
C GLY A 25 -1.67 16.38 -18.86
N LEU A 26 -2.76 16.53 -18.14
CA LEU A 26 -4.05 15.97 -18.56
C LEU A 26 -4.82 17.02 -19.33
N VAL A 27 -5.02 16.77 -20.63
CA VAL A 27 -5.81 17.61 -21.50
C VAL A 27 -7.23 17.73 -20.93
N GLY A 28 -7.59 18.93 -20.49
CA GLY A 28 -8.96 19.32 -20.16
C GLY A 28 -9.43 19.22 -18.72
N ARG A 29 -8.61 18.75 -17.77
CA ARG A 29 -8.97 18.79 -16.32
C ARG A 29 -7.73 19.05 -15.46
N PRO A 30 -7.59 20.23 -14.86
CA PRO A 30 -6.60 20.47 -13.82
C PRO A 30 -7.03 19.76 -12.52
N THR A 31 -6.75 18.49 -12.40
CA THR A 31 -6.89 17.77 -11.13
C THR A 31 -5.69 18.11 -10.28
N LYS A 32 -5.88 18.99 -9.31
CA LYS A 32 -4.86 19.28 -8.31
C LYS A 32 -4.91 18.18 -7.26
N MET A 33 -4.17 17.11 -7.48
CA MET A 33 -3.89 16.15 -6.41
C MET A 33 -3.01 16.82 -5.35
N THR A 34 -3.28 16.53 -4.10
CA THR A 34 -2.41 16.89 -2.99
C THR A 34 -1.19 15.97 -2.93
N PHE A 35 -0.19 16.32 -2.14
CA PHE A 35 0.97 15.46 -1.94
C PHE A 35 0.56 14.11 -1.28
N ASP A 36 -0.35 14.14 -0.31
CA ASP A 36 -0.87 12.93 0.34
C ASP A 36 -1.54 11.96 -0.66
N GLU A 37 -2.28 12.50 -1.64
CA GLU A 37 -2.88 11.70 -2.71
C GLU A 37 -1.82 11.12 -3.67
N TYR A 38 -0.71 11.84 -3.93
CA TYR A 38 0.42 11.29 -4.67
C TYR A 38 1.15 10.19 -3.89
N GLU A 39 1.35 10.37 -2.58
CA GLU A 39 1.87 9.31 -1.73
C GLU A 39 0.98 8.07 -1.77
N GLN A 40 -0.33 8.25 -1.66
CA GLN A 40 -1.28 7.15 -1.74
C GLN A 40 -1.25 6.47 -3.11
N GLN A 41 -1.21 7.21 -4.21
CA GLN A 41 -1.10 6.66 -5.56
C GLN A 41 0.17 5.83 -5.71
N PHE A 42 1.32 6.39 -5.36
CA PHE A 42 2.61 5.70 -5.49
C PHE A 42 2.66 4.43 -4.64
N ALA A 43 2.19 4.52 -3.40
CA ALA A 43 2.09 3.38 -2.49
C ALA A 43 1.18 2.29 -3.05
N PHE A 44 0.05 2.66 -3.66
CA PHE A 44 -0.90 1.71 -4.24
C PHE A 44 -0.28 0.96 -5.44
N TRP A 45 0.40 1.67 -6.36
CA TRP A 45 1.14 1.05 -7.47
C TRP A 45 2.23 0.11 -6.96
N CYS A 46 3.02 0.57 -5.99
CA CYS A 46 4.07 -0.25 -5.38
C CYS A 46 3.49 -1.50 -4.72
N PHE A 47 2.42 -1.36 -3.94
CA PHE A 47 1.81 -2.48 -3.23
C PHE A 47 1.23 -3.53 -4.17
N ASN A 48 0.67 -3.11 -5.30
CA ASN A 48 0.13 -4.02 -6.31
C ASN A 48 1.19 -4.62 -7.22
N GLY A 49 2.46 -4.21 -7.12
CA GLY A 49 3.55 -4.71 -7.97
C GLY A 49 3.40 -4.35 -9.43
N CYS A 50 2.80 -3.19 -9.71
CA CYS A 50 2.59 -2.70 -11.06
C CYS A 50 3.85 -2.04 -11.63
N PRO A 51 4.00 -1.94 -12.96
CA PRO A 51 5.03 -1.11 -13.57
C PRO A 51 4.93 0.34 -13.07
N LEU A 52 6.06 0.92 -12.67
CA LEU A 52 6.14 2.30 -12.20
C LEU A 52 6.47 3.23 -13.39
N MET A 53 5.49 3.42 -14.27
CA MET A 53 5.63 4.26 -15.44
C MET A 53 5.32 5.71 -15.10
N MET A 54 6.29 6.60 -15.26
CA MET A 54 6.15 8.01 -14.94
C MET A 54 5.42 8.76 -16.07
N GLY A 55 4.32 9.41 -15.73
CA GLY A 55 3.59 10.30 -16.64
C GLY A 55 3.99 11.77 -16.52
N ALA A 56 4.70 12.14 -15.46
CA ALA A 56 5.13 13.52 -15.22
C ALA A 56 6.42 13.87 -15.98
N ASP A 57 6.58 15.16 -16.31
CA ASP A 57 7.85 15.72 -16.76
C ASP A 57 8.81 15.82 -15.56
N LEU A 58 9.73 14.87 -15.45
CA LEU A 58 10.65 14.76 -14.32
C LEU A 58 11.54 16.01 -14.12
N SER A 59 11.69 16.85 -15.14
CA SER A 59 12.43 18.11 -15.01
C SER A 59 11.67 19.19 -14.21
N LYS A 60 10.38 18.97 -13.96
CA LYS A 60 9.47 19.91 -13.29
C LYS A 60 8.88 19.35 -11.98
N VAL A 61 9.17 18.12 -11.66
CA VAL A 61 8.71 17.50 -10.41
C VAL A 61 9.46 18.11 -9.23
N ASP A 62 8.72 18.41 -8.17
CA ASP A 62 9.32 18.95 -6.94
C ASP A 62 10.12 17.90 -6.14
N ASP A 63 10.95 18.39 -5.23
CA ASP A 63 11.86 17.55 -4.44
C ASP A 63 11.15 16.52 -3.57
N ASP A 64 9.94 16.81 -3.07
CA ASP A 64 9.21 15.89 -2.19
C ASP A 64 8.63 14.73 -3.00
N CYS A 65 8.09 15.01 -4.19
CA CYS A 65 7.68 13.97 -5.12
C CYS A 65 8.86 13.13 -5.62
N LEU A 66 10.04 13.75 -5.87
CA LEU A 66 11.24 13.00 -6.21
C LEU A 66 11.71 12.08 -5.09
N LYS A 67 11.68 12.54 -3.84
CA LYS A 67 11.98 11.70 -2.66
C LYS A 67 11.00 10.56 -2.51
N LEU A 68 9.70 10.83 -2.70
CA LEU A 68 8.66 9.79 -2.67
C LEU A 68 8.96 8.69 -3.67
N MET A 69 9.24 9.05 -4.92
CA MET A 69 9.55 8.08 -5.98
C MET A 69 10.86 7.32 -5.77
N GLN A 70 11.70 7.76 -4.85
CA GLN A 70 12.93 7.09 -4.43
C GLN A 70 12.78 6.36 -3.09
N ASN A 71 11.56 6.23 -2.56
CA ASN A 71 11.31 5.53 -1.31
C ASN A 71 11.66 4.04 -1.45
N LYS A 72 12.74 3.64 -0.80
CA LYS A 72 13.31 2.29 -0.92
C LYS A 72 12.39 1.20 -0.38
N GLU A 73 11.64 1.49 0.68
CA GLU A 73 10.73 0.50 1.29
C GLU A 73 9.54 0.22 0.37
N LEU A 74 8.94 1.25 -0.22
CA LEU A 74 7.86 1.10 -1.20
C LEU A 74 8.35 0.38 -2.46
N ILE A 75 9.52 0.77 -2.99
CA ILE A 75 10.12 0.13 -4.16
C ILE A 75 10.47 -1.33 -3.87
N ALA A 76 10.96 -1.66 -2.66
CA ALA A 76 11.27 -3.04 -2.29
C ALA A 76 10.01 -3.92 -2.26
N ILE A 77 8.85 -3.38 -1.85
CA ILE A 77 7.59 -4.12 -1.96
C ILE A 77 7.21 -4.30 -3.44
N ASN A 78 7.33 -3.25 -4.27
CA ASN A 78 7.01 -3.35 -5.69
C ASN A 78 7.83 -4.43 -6.39
N GLN A 79 9.13 -4.47 -6.13
CA GLN A 79 10.11 -5.32 -6.81
C GLN A 79 10.36 -6.65 -6.08
N ASP A 80 9.47 -7.04 -5.19
CA ASP A 80 9.60 -8.32 -4.48
C ASP A 80 9.58 -9.50 -5.44
N LYS A 81 10.53 -10.44 -5.26
CA LYS A 81 10.80 -11.55 -6.20
C LYS A 81 9.71 -12.60 -6.26
N GLU A 82 8.84 -12.69 -5.25
CA GLU A 82 7.66 -13.56 -5.33
C GLU A 82 6.72 -13.14 -6.45
N CYS A 83 6.77 -11.87 -6.89
CA CYS A 83 5.90 -11.33 -7.95
C CYS A 83 4.41 -11.63 -7.72
N ARG A 84 3.98 -11.84 -6.47
CA ARG A 84 2.58 -12.14 -6.17
C ARG A 84 1.73 -10.89 -6.30
N PRO A 85 0.49 -11.02 -6.80
CA PRO A 85 -0.46 -9.90 -6.80
C PRO A 85 -0.89 -9.56 -5.38
N ALA A 86 -1.26 -8.31 -5.17
CA ALA A 86 -1.99 -7.91 -3.98
C ALA A 86 -3.42 -8.49 -4.02
N TYR A 87 -3.93 -8.90 -2.88
CA TYR A 87 -5.28 -9.43 -2.73
C TYR A 87 -6.12 -8.51 -1.85
N LEU A 88 -7.21 -7.97 -2.40
CA LEU A 88 -8.21 -7.20 -1.64
C LEU A 88 -9.03 -8.17 -0.79
N PHE A 89 -8.88 -8.12 0.52
CA PHE A 89 -9.61 -9.01 1.43
C PHE A 89 -10.76 -8.32 2.17
N CYS A 90 -10.75 -6.98 2.24
CA CYS A 90 -11.81 -6.23 2.88
C CYS A 90 -11.98 -4.86 2.22
N GLU A 91 -13.20 -4.52 1.92
CA GLU A 91 -13.63 -3.21 1.49
C GLU A 91 -14.72 -2.73 2.45
N ASN A 92 -14.49 -1.60 3.11
CA ASN A 92 -15.44 -0.97 4.01
C ASN A 92 -15.84 0.38 3.44
N GLU A 93 -17.02 0.45 2.86
CA GLU A 93 -17.63 1.69 2.39
C GLU A 93 -18.86 2.01 3.24
N THR A 94 -18.81 3.11 3.93
CA THR A 94 -19.90 3.69 4.72
C THR A 94 -19.91 5.20 4.54
N ARG A 95 -20.91 5.90 5.12
CA ARG A 95 -20.95 7.37 5.09
C ARG A 95 -19.78 8.05 5.81
N VAL A 96 -19.06 7.34 6.68
CA VAL A 96 -18.00 7.90 7.54
C VAL A 96 -16.65 7.20 7.36
N LYS A 97 -16.58 6.20 6.48
CA LYS A 97 -15.38 5.40 6.28
C LYS A 97 -15.38 4.77 4.91
N TYR A 98 -14.29 4.95 4.17
CA TYR A 98 -14.04 4.21 2.96
C TYR A 98 -12.60 3.72 2.96
N THR A 99 -12.39 2.47 3.36
CA THR A 99 -11.06 1.86 3.42
C THR A 99 -10.99 0.59 2.60
N LEU A 100 -9.87 0.42 1.91
CA LEU A 100 -9.51 -0.79 1.19
C LEU A 100 -8.35 -1.47 1.91
N LYS A 101 -8.49 -2.75 2.22
CA LYS A 101 -7.44 -3.54 2.88
C LYS A 101 -6.93 -4.64 1.97
N TYR A 102 -5.63 -4.64 1.78
CA TYR A 102 -4.95 -5.60 0.92
C TYR A 102 -3.92 -6.40 1.70
N ILE A 103 -3.70 -7.63 1.25
CA ILE A 103 -2.56 -8.45 1.65
C ILE A 103 -1.76 -8.86 0.42
N ARG A 104 -0.45 -8.93 0.55
CA ARG A 104 0.47 -9.41 -0.48
C ARG A 104 1.52 -10.32 0.13
N GLN A 105 1.68 -11.52 -0.43
CA GLN A 105 2.78 -12.41 -0.08
C GLN A 105 4.08 -11.84 -0.61
N LEU A 106 5.13 -11.92 0.18
CA LEU A 106 6.50 -11.50 -0.14
C LEU A 106 7.47 -12.67 -0.02
N GLU A 107 8.69 -12.46 -0.52
CA GLU A 107 9.80 -13.41 -0.37
C GLU A 107 10.09 -13.72 1.11
N ASN A 108 10.77 -14.84 1.39
CA ASN A 108 11.21 -15.27 2.72
C ASN A 108 10.09 -15.52 3.75
N ASN A 109 8.90 -15.95 3.30
CA ASN A 109 7.73 -16.16 4.13
C ASN A 109 7.25 -14.88 4.86
N GLU A 110 7.62 -13.73 4.34
CA GLU A 110 7.06 -12.45 4.77
C GLU A 110 5.78 -12.13 3.99
N PHE A 111 5.02 -11.19 4.49
CA PHE A 111 3.86 -10.65 3.79
C PHE A 111 3.71 -9.16 4.12
N ALA A 112 3.02 -8.45 3.27
CA ALA A 112 2.66 -7.06 3.53
C ALA A 112 1.15 -6.91 3.64
N ILE A 113 0.72 -6.00 4.51
CA ILE A 113 -0.68 -5.59 4.67
C ILE A 113 -0.76 -4.10 4.41
N ALA A 114 -1.75 -3.68 3.62
CA ALA A 114 -2.03 -2.28 3.37
C ALA A 114 -3.45 -1.91 3.76
N ILE A 115 -3.62 -0.71 4.29
CA ILE A 115 -4.90 -0.04 4.49
C ILE A 115 -4.83 1.28 3.73
N PHE A 116 -5.70 1.47 2.74
CA PHE A 116 -5.86 2.74 2.03
C PHE A 116 -7.16 3.39 2.48
N ASN A 117 -7.08 4.64 2.93
CA ASN A 117 -8.24 5.44 3.31
C ASN A 117 -8.60 6.37 2.14
N LEU A 118 -9.74 6.14 1.53
CA LEU A 118 -10.27 6.95 0.42
C LEU A 118 -11.31 7.98 0.88
N HIS A 119 -11.44 8.18 2.19
CA HIS A 119 -12.39 9.10 2.79
C HIS A 119 -11.73 10.44 3.12
N ASP A 120 -12.54 11.51 3.20
CA ASP A 120 -12.10 12.88 3.51
C ASP A 120 -11.76 13.11 5.00
N ASN A 121 -11.90 12.09 5.84
CA ASN A 121 -11.58 12.16 7.27
C ASN A 121 -10.62 11.06 7.69
N ASP A 122 -9.88 11.30 8.78
CA ASP A 122 -9.10 10.28 9.45
C ASP A 122 -9.99 9.14 9.94
N VAL A 123 -9.54 7.92 9.78
CA VAL A 123 -10.29 6.71 10.13
C VAL A 123 -9.47 5.86 11.06
N THR A 124 -10.06 5.48 12.22
CA THR A 124 -9.54 4.38 13.01
C THR A 124 -10.00 3.08 12.38
N ASP A 125 -9.05 2.23 11.98
CA ASP A 125 -9.35 0.93 11.40
C ASP A 125 -8.59 -0.19 12.09
N SER A 126 -9.08 -1.41 11.96
CA SER A 126 -8.47 -2.58 12.56
C SER A 126 -8.09 -3.61 11.50
N LEU A 127 -7.00 -4.32 11.79
CA LEU A 127 -6.55 -5.49 11.06
C LEU A 127 -6.85 -6.71 11.91
N THR A 128 -7.84 -7.50 11.52
CA THR A 128 -8.13 -8.78 12.17
C THR A 128 -7.46 -9.89 11.37
N PHE A 129 -6.47 -10.55 11.94
CA PHE A 129 -5.60 -11.47 11.20
C PHE A 129 -6.31 -12.70 10.64
N SER A 130 -7.39 -13.14 11.29
CA SER A 130 -8.23 -14.21 10.74
C SER A 130 -8.90 -13.85 9.40
N GLN A 131 -9.12 -12.57 9.13
CA GLN A 131 -9.74 -12.11 7.88
C GLN A 131 -8.84 -12.31 6.65
N PHE A 132 -7.53 -12.38 6.83
CA PHE A 132 -6.61 -12.66 5.73
C PHE A 132 -6.14 -14.12 5.66
N GLY A 133 -6.89 -15.02 6.29
CA GLY A 133 -6.53 -16.42 6.26
C GLY A 133 -5.32 -16.78 7.13
N ILE A 134 -4.91 -15.89 8.05
CA ILE A 134 -3.92 -16.20 9.06
C ILE A 134 -4.67 -16.75 10.26
N PRO A 135 -4.68 -18.07 10.45
CA PRO A 135 -5.40 -18.65 11.58
C PRO A 135 -4.70 -18.24 12.87
N PHE A 136 -5.49 -18.07 13.92
CA PHE A 136 -4.94 -18.07 15.26
C PHE A 136 -4.27 -19.42 15.52
N VAL A 137 -2.98 -19.47 15.38
CA VAL A 137 -2.18 -20.64 15.74
C VAL A 137 -1.55 -20.33 17.09
N SER A 138 -1.93 -21.09 18.11
CA SER A 138 -1.27 -21.06 19.41
C SER A 138 0.25 -21.16 19.23
N GLY A 139 0.98 -20.16 19.73
CA GLY A 139 2.43 -20.13 19.62
C GLY A 139 3.00 -19.37 18.41
N ARG A 140 2.17 -18.69 17.60
CA ARG A 140 2.68 -17.77 16.56
C ARG A 140 2.23 -16.35 16.79
N ASN A 141 3.18 -15.45 16.73
CA ASN A 141 2.99 -14.02 16.74
C ASN A 141 3.25 -13.43 15.36
N ILE A 142 2.81 -12.21 15.15
CA ILE A 142 3.12 -11.42 13.95
C ILE A 142 3.88 -10.18 14.40
N ASP A 143 5.09 -10.04 13.91
CA ASP A 143 5.83 -8.79 13.99
C ASP A 143 5.49 -7.95 12.76
N MET A 144 5.15 -6.69 12.99
CA MET A 144 4.73 -5.74 11.96
C MET A 144 5.65 -4.53 11.99
N LYS A 145 6.20 -4.16 10.84
CA LYS A 145 6.97 -2.91 10.65
C LYS A 145 6.15 -1.97 9.76
N ASP A 146 5.78 -0.79 10.29
CA ASP A 146 5.27 0.29 9.44
C ASP A 146 6.41 0.76 8.53
N ILE A 147 6.24 0.61 7.22
CA ILE A 147 7.34 0.87 6.26
C ILE A 147 7.63 2.36 6.08
N MET A 148 6.69 3.24 6.39
CA MET A 148 6.88 4.69 6.25
C MET A 148 7.56 5.30 7.47
N THR A 149 7.22 4.84 8.67
CA THR A 149 7.78 5.36 9.93
C THR A 149 8.95 4.54 10.46
N GLY A 150 9.07 3.27 10.06
CA GLY A 150 10.02 2.31 10.61
C GLY A 150 9.62 1.75 11.97
N GLU A 151 8.48 2.16 12.52
CA GLU A 151 7.98 1.67 13.81
C GLU A 151 7.69 0.17 13.75
N VAL A 152 8.10 -0.54 14.81
CA VAL A 152 7.92 -2.00 14.89
C VAL A 152 6.95 -2.34 16.02
N PHE A 153 5.92 -3.07 15.65
CA PHE A 153 4.91 -3.62 16.55
C PHE A 153 5.15 -5.13 16.66
N LYS A 154 5.54 -5.59 17.83
CA LYS A 154 5.86 -7.01 18.07
C LYS A 154 4.69 -7.77 18.66
N GLU A 155 4.72 -9.09 18.46
CA GLU A 155 3.87 -10.06 19.16
C GLU A 155 2.37 -9.80 19.03
N LYS A 156 1.90 -9.45 17.83
CA LYS A 156 0.47 -9.28 17.57
C LYS A 156 -0.20 -10.62 17.30
N HIS A 157 -1.30 -10.89 17.99
CA HIS A 157 -1.95 -12.20 17.96
C HIS A 157 -3.28 -12.22 17.20
N HIS A 158 -4.12 -11.18 17.37
CA HIS A 158 -5.51 -11.22 16.91
C HIS A 158 -5.89 -10.02 16.08
N GLU A 159 -5.68 -8.85 16.65
CA GLU A 159 -6.14 -7.58 16.11
C GLU A 159 -5.08 -6.51 16.36
N PHE A 160 -4.95 -5.65 15.38
CA PHE A 160 -4.14 -4.45 15.46
C PHE A 160 -4.97 -3.25 14.99
N GLN A 161 -5.06 -2.21 15.81
CA GLN A 161 -5.76 -0.98 15.47
C GLN A 161 -4.78 0.12 15.11
N THR A 162 -5.13 0.91 14.11
CA THR A 162 -4.33 2.06 13.66
C THR A 162 -5.22 3.17 13.13
N VAL A 163 -4.70 4.40 13.18
CA VAL A 163 -5.34 5.54 12.53
C VAL A 163 -4.72 5.73 11.15
N VAL A 164 -5.57 5.82 10.15
CA VAL A 164 -5.18 6.14 8.78
C VAL A 164 -5.74 7.52 8.43
N LYS A 165 -4.87 8.47 8.13
CA LYS A 165 -5.27 9.84 7.77
C LYS A 165 -6.14 9.86 6.51
N ALA A 166 -6.91 10.94 6.34
CA ALA A 166 -7.67 11.20 5.12
C ALA A 166 -6.77 11.12 3.88
N HIS A 167 -7.25 10.47 2.82
CA HIS A 167 -6.53 10.31 1.56
C HIS A 167 -5.09 9.76 1.71
N HIS A 168 -4.86 8.94 2.75
CA HIS A 168 -3.56 8.39 3.06
C HIS A 168 -3.62 6.86 3.25
N PHE A 169 -2.49 6.25 3.58
CA PHE A 169 -2.37 4.80 3.73
C PHE A 169 -1.53 4.42 4.94
N LYS A 170 -1.61 3.15 5.30
CA LYS A 170 -0.66 2.44 6.15
C LYS A 170 -0.25 1.16 5.46
N ILE A 171 1.05 0.89 5.41
CA ILE A 171 1.59 -0.37 4.92
C ILE A 171 2.51 -0.95 5.97
N PHE A 172 2.25 -2.21 6.31
CA PHE A 172 3.04 -2.98 7.26
C PHE A 172 3.71 -4.14 6.54
N ARG A 173 5.03 -4.26 6.69
CA ARG A 173 5.75 -5.49 6.35
C ARG A 173 5.73 -6.40 7.58
N CYS A 174 5.27 -7.62 7.38
CA CYS A 174 4.93 -8.54 8.45
C CYS A 174 5.72 -9.84 8.31
N LYS A 175 6.05 -10.43 9.44
CA LYS A 175 6.62 -11.77 9.52
C LYS A 175 6.06 -12.53 10.71
N TYR A 176 6.04 -13.85 10.58
CA TYR A 176 5.76 -14.68 11.74
C TYR A 176 6.97 -14.71 12.67
N SER A 177 6.71 -14.61 13.96
CA SER A 177 7.68 -14.84 15.02
C SER A 177 7.19 -15.98 15.92
N GLU A 178 8.10 -16.79 16.42
CA GLU A 178 7.80 -17.81 17.43
C GLU A 178 7.64 -17.16 18.81
N VAL A 179 6.79 -17.73 19.64
CA VAL A 179 6.60 -17.31 21.05
C VAL A 179 7.78 -17.79 21.86
#